data_4d0cef800fd7c6c4c0d10ee480e9af4b
#
_entry.id   4d0cef800fd7c6c4c0d10ee480e9af4b
#
_cell.length_a   1.000
_cell.length_b   1.000
_cell.length_c   1.000
_cell.angle_alpha   90.00
_cell.angle_beta   90.00
_cell.angle_gamma   90.00
#
_symmetry.space_group_name_H-M   'P 1'
#
loop_
_entity.id
_entity.type
_entity.pdbx_description
1 polymer ?
#
loop_
_entity_poly.entity_id
_entity_poly.type
_entity_poly.pdbx_seq_one_letter_code
_entity_poly.pdbx_strand_id
1 'polypeptide(L)'
;RQKVFMVDRFGLLTDKMPNLLPFQTKLVQKRENLSDWDTNSDVLSLLDVVRNVKPDILIGVSGQTGLFTEEIIREMHKHCPRPIVMPLSNPTSRVEATPQDIIAWTEGNALVATGSPFNPVVWKDKIYPIAQCNNAFIFPGIGLGVIASGASRITDEMLMSASETLAQYSPLVL
;
A
#
# COMPACT_ATOMS: atom_id res chain seq x y z
N ARG A 1 -10.45 -9.10 -6.05
CA ARG A 1 -9.11 -9.75 -6.15
C ARG A 1 -8.44 -9.45 -7.50
N GLN A 2 -9.16 -9.39 -8.60
CA GLN A 2 -8.62 -9.07 -9.94
C GLN A 2 -7.99 -7.67 -10.07
N LYS A 3 -8.29 -6.77 -9.13
CA LYS A 3 -7.73 -5.40 -9.08
C LYS A 3 -6.55 -5.25 -8.11
N VAL A 4 -6.07 -6.32 -7.50
CA VAL A 4 -4.92 -6.31 -6.58
C VAL A 4 -3.76 -7.01 -7.27
N PHE A 5 -2.65 -6.28 -7.43
CA PHE A 5 -1.42 -6.78 -8.05
C PHE A 5 -0.35 -6.82 -6.97
N MET A 6 0.08 -8.02 -6.59
CA MET A 6 1.08 -8.22 -5.55
C MET A 6 2.45 -8.42 -6.18
N VAL A 7 3.39 -7.58 -5.78
CA VAL A 7 4.79 -7.63 -6.23
C VAL A 7 5.66 -7.99 -5.04
N ASP A 8 6.53 -8.96 -5.21
CA ASP A 8 7.57 -9.29 -4.23
C ASP A 8 8.97 -9.13 -4.82
N ARG A 9 10.00 -9.63 -4.12
CA ARG A 9 11.40 -9.54 -4.58
C ARG A 9 11.67 -10.24 -5.92
N PHE A 10 10.77 -11.08 -6.39
CA PHE A 10 10.87 -11.81 -7.65
C PHE A 10 9.97 -11.20 -8.75
N GLY A 11 9.34 -10.06 -8.47
CA GLY A 11 8.44 -9.37 -9.38
C GLY A 11 6.95 -9.62 -9.09
N LEU A 12 6.09 -9.29 -10.06
CA LEU A 12 4.65 -9.51 -9.97
C LEU A 12 4.32 -10.99 -9.80
N LEU A 13 3.51 -11.31 -8.80
CA LEU A 13 3.08 -12.68 -8.57
C LEU A 13 2.15 -13.16 -9.69
N THR A 14 2.58 -14.23 -10.35
CA THR A 14 1.81 -14.87 -11.43
C THR A 14 1.61 -16.37 -11.15
N ASP A 15 0.65 -16.96 -11.83
CA ASP A 15 0.34 -18.39 -11.76
C ASP A 15 1.47 -19.31 -12.31
N LYS A 16 2.50 -18.72 -12.92
CA LYS A 16 3.69 -19.42 -13.40
C LYS A 16 4.86 -19.44 -12.41
N MET A 17 4.75 -18.70 -11.30
CA MET A 17 5.82 -18.64 -10.31
C MET A 17 5.83 -19.91 -9.44
N PRO A 18 7.02 -20.51 -9.22
CA PRO A 18 7.16 -21.64 -8.31
C PRO A 18 7.10 -21.22 -6.84
N ASN A 19 6.78 -22.15 -5.95
CA ASN A 19 6.90 -22.00 -4.48
C ASN A 19 6.11 -20.82 -3.88
N LEU A 20 4.95 -20.53 -4.43
CA LEU A 20 4.06 -19.50 -3.87
C LEU A 20 3.54 -19.92 -2.49
N LEU A 21 3.53 -18.98 -1.56
CA LEU A 21 2.94 -19.19 -0.24
C LEU A 21 1.39 -19.22 -0.34
N PRO A 22 0.69 -19.93 0.59
CA PRO A 22 -0.77 -20.08 0.52
C PRO A 22 -1.55 -18.75 0.45
N PHE A 23 -1.06 -17.70 1.09
CA PHE A 23 -1.70 -16.38 1.00
C PHE A 23 -1.43 -15.69 -0.34
N GLN A 24 -0.26 -15.91 -0.96
CA GLN A 24 0.12 -15.35 -2.26
C GLN A 24 -0.73 -15.94 -3.38
N THR A 25 -1.07 -17.24 -3.33
CA THR A 25 -1.87 -17.90 -4.37
C THR A 25 -3.25 -17.25 -4.58
N LYS A 26 -3.76 -16.53 -3.56
CA LYS A 26 -5.02 -15.81 -3.65
C LYS A 26 -4.92 -14.50 -4.45
N LEU A 27 -3.71 -14.00 -4.69
CA LEU A 27 -3.42 -12.70 -5.28
C LEU A 27 -2.61 -12.79 -6.58
N VAL A 28 -2.33 -14.00 -7.07
CA VAL A 28 -1.64 -14.20 -8.34
C VAL A 28 -2.46 -13.67 -9.51
N GLN A 29 -1.77 -13.11 -10.48
CA GLN A 29 -2.34 -12.78 -11.78
C GLN A 29 -2.08 -13.93 -12.76
N LYS A 30 -3.01 -14.17 -13.67
CA LYS A 30 -2.80 -15.13 -14.75
C LYS A 30 -1.84 -14.54 -15.77
N ARG A 31 -0.73 -15.23 -16.06
CA ARG A 31 0.27 -14.74 -17.01
C ARG A 31 -0.31 -14.48 -18.40
N GLU A 32 -1.29 -15.27 -18.81
CA GLU A 32 -2.00 -15.11 -20.08
C GLU A 32 -2.69 -13.74 -20.23
N ASN A 33 -3.16 -13.14 -19.12
CA ASN A 33 -3.83 -11.83 -19.11
C ASN A 33 -2.84 -10.65 -19.16
N LEU A 34 -1.54 -10.94 -19.17
CA LEU A 34 -0.48 -9.94 -19.15
C LEU A 34 0.29 -9.90 -20.49
N SER A 35 -0.22 -10.59 -21.53
CA SER A 35 0.42 -10.68 -22.85
C SER A 35 0.60 -9.33 -23.53
N ASP A 36 -0.34 -8.41 -23.29
CA ASP A 36 -0.37 -7.10 -23.93
C ASP A 36 0.42 -6.03 -23.16
N TRP A 37 1.09 -6.45 -22.05
CA TRP A 37 1.89 -5.52 -21.29
C TRP A 37 3.15 -5.14 -22.03
N ASP A 38 3.43 -3.84 -22.06
CA ASP A 38 4.68 -3.30 -22.59
C ASP A 38 5.82 -3.56 -21.59
N THR A 39 6.53 -4.65 -21.79
CA THR A 39 7.65 -5.07 -20.94
C THR A 39 8.65 -5.88 -21.77
N ASN A 40 9.93 -5.64 -21.54
CA ASN A 40 11.03 -6.36 -22.19
C ASN A 40 11.62 -7.46 -21.29
N SER A 41 10.98 -7.79 -20.16
CA SER A 41 11.50 -8.72 -19.16
C SER A 41 10.49 -9.81 -18.80
N ASP A 42 11.02 -11.01 -18.57
CA ASP A 42 10.25 -12.12 -18.00
C ASP A 42 9.84 -11.85 -16.54
N VAL A 43 10.63 -11.04 -15.84
CA VAL A 43 10.35 -10.58 -14.47
C VAL A 43 9.67 -9.23 -14.54
N LEU A 44 8.40 -9.18 -14.16
CA LEU A 44 7.60 -7.96 -14.14
C LEU A 44 7.89 -7.16 -12.87
N SER A 45 8.61 -6.04 -13.02
CA SER A 45 8.97 -5.16 -11.92
C SER A 45 7.77 -4.36 -11.39
N LEU A 46 7.94 -3.69 -10.24
CA LEU A 46 6.92 -2.77 -9.71
C LEU A 46 6.64 -1.63 -10.71
N LEU A 47 7.66 -1.14 -11.41
CA LEU A 47 7.48 -0.10 -12.43
C LEU A 47 6.64 -0.60 -13.61
N ASP A 48 6.88 -1.83 -14.09
CA ASP A 48 6.07 -2.45 -15.15
C ASP A 48 4.60 -2.57 -14.71
N VAL A 49 4.38 -2.97 -13.45
CA VAL A 49 3.02 -3.03 -12.90
C VAL A 49 2.37 -1.64 -12.88
N VAL A 50 3.06 -0.62 -12.39
CA VAL A 50 2.50 0.74 -12.33
C VAL A 50 2.19 1.29 -13.73
N ARG A 51 3.05 1.06 -14.70
CA ARG A 51 2.85 1.51 -16.10
C ARG A 51 1.64 0.87 -16.76
N ASN A 52 1.47 -0.43 -16.57
CA ASN A 52 0.42 -1.20 -17.23
C ASN A 52 -0.92 -1.19 -16.49
N VAL A 53 -0.90 -1.27 -15.15
CA VAL A 53 -2.11 -1.29 -14.32
C VAL A 53 -2.67 0.10 -14.06
N LYS A 54 -1.80 1.13 -13.99
CA LYS A 54 -2.17 2.52 -13.66
C LYS A 54 -2.94 2.60 -12.33
N PRO A 55 -2.35 2.14 -11.21
CA PRO A 55 -3.06 2.01 -9.96
C PRO A 55 -3.34 3.37 -9.32
N ASP A 56 -4.45 3.47 -8.59
CA ASP A 56 -4.78 4.63 -7.75
C ASP A 56 -4.14 4.54 -6.36
N ILE A 57 -3.81 3.32 -5.91
CA ILE A 57 -3.30 3.04 -4.55
C ILE A 57 -2.04 2.19 -4.66
N LEU A 58 -0.98 2.61 -3.98
CA LEU A 58 0.27 1.88 -3.83
C LEU A 58 0.56 1.64 -2.36
N ILE A 59 0.71 0.37 -1.98
CA ILE A 59 0.96 -0.05 -0.59
C ILE A 59 2.30 -0.77 -0.52
N GLY A 60 3.18 -0.31 0.36
CA GLY A 60 4.49 -0.91 0.64
C GLY A 60 4.54 -1.58 2.01
N VAL A 61 4.92 -2.85 2.01
CA VAL A 61 5.17 -3.67 3.21
C VAL A 61 6.43 -4.53 3.01
N SER A 62 7.41 -3.97 2.29
CA SER A 62 8.58 -4.71 1.79
C SER A 62 9.74 -4.79 2.78
N GLY A 63 9.82 -3.84 3.70
CA GLY A 63 11.01 -3.64 4.56
C GLY A 63 12.24 -3.16 3.81
N GLN A 64 12.08 -2.67 2.56
CA GLN A 64 13.17 -2.21 1.69
C GLN A 64 13.09 -0.71 1.44
N THR A 65 14.07 0.01 1.96
CA THR A 65 14.20 1.45 1.78
C THR A 65 14.34 1.81 0.32
N GLY A 66 13.61 2.86 -0.12
CA GLY A 66 13.75 3.43 -1.46
C GLY A 66 13.11 2.58 -2.58
N LEU A 67 12.31 1.57 -2.24
CA LEU A 67 11.63 0.74 -3.25
C LEU A 67 10.64 1.55 -4.09
N PHE A 68 9.99 2.55 -3.51
CA PHE A 68 9.16 3.50 -4.25
C PHE A 68 10.04 4.64 -4.78
N THR A 69 10.60 4.43 -5.95
CA THR A 69 11.46 5.42 -6.60
C THR A 69 10.66 6.61 -7.14
N GLU A 70 11.36 7.73 -7.41
CA GLU A 70 10.76 8.90 -8.05
C GLU A 70 10.06 8.52 -9.36
N GLU A 71 10.68 7.66 -10.18
CA GLU A 71 10.10 7.21 -11.44
C GLU A 71 8.76 6.51 -11.24
N ILE A 72 8.67 5.60 -10.28
CA ILE A 72 7.42 4.86 -9.96
C ILE A 72 6.31 5.82 -9.52
N ILE A 73 6.62 6.74 -8.59
CA ILE A 73 5.62 7.67 -8.05
C ILE A 73 5.17 8.68 -9.11
N ARG A 74 6.11 9.21 -9.91
CA ARG A 74 5.75 10.10 -11.02
C ARG A 74 4.96 9.39 -12.10
N GLU A 75 5.29 8.15 -12.42
CA GLU A 75 4.51 7.36 -13.39
C GLU A 75 3.08 7.14 -12.89
N MET A 76 2.91 6.81 -11.62
CA MET A 76 1.60 6.69 -11.01
C MET A 76 0.82 8.00 -11.08
N HIS A 77 1.48 9.13 -10.78
CA HIS A 77 0.85 10.46 -10.78
C HIS A 77 0.40 10.93 -12.16
N LYS A 78 1.05 10.49 -13.25
CA LYS A 78 0.59 10.79 -14.63
C LYS A 78 -0.82 10.29 -14.92
N HIS A 79 -1.21 9.19 -14.29
CA HIS A 79 -2.49 8.51 -14.54
C HIS A 79 -3.52 8.74 -13.43
N CYS A 80 -3.06 9.00 -12.21
CA CYS A 80 -3.90 9.29 -11.04
C CYS A 80 -3.56 10.68 -10.51
N PRO A 81 -4.43 11.69 -10.68
CA PRO A 81 -4.17 13.06 -10.23
C PRO A 81 -3.98 13.16 -8.71
N ARG A 82 -4.60 12.26 -7.93
CA ARG A 82 -4.51 12.24 -6.46
C ARG A 82 -4.24 10.82 -5.96
N PRO A 83 -3.00 10.32 -6.13
CA PRO A 83 -2.67 8.95 -5.75
C PRO A 83 -2.62 8.78 -4.23
N ILE A 84 -2.99 7.57 -3.78
CA ILE A 84 -2.81 7.15 -2.39
C ILE A 84 -1.52 6.33 -2.32
N VAL A 85 -0.54 6.81 -1.54
CA VAL A 85 0.74 6.13 -1.38
C VAL A 85 0.96 5.80 0.08
N MET A 86 1.10 4.53 0.39
CA MET A 86 1.17 4.01 1.75
C MET A 86 2.47 3.22 1.96
N PRO A 87 3.61 3.87 2.22
CA PRO A 87 4.85 3.20 2.59
C PRO A 87 4.78 2.79 4.07
N LEU A 88 4.38 1.55 4.34
CA LEU A 88 4.02 1.08 5.68
C LEU A 88 5.14 0.33 6.40
N SER A 89 6.32 0.17 5.79
CA SER A 89 7.42 -0.54 6.43
C SER A 89 7.97 0.20 7.64
N ASN A 90 8.30 -0.57 8.68
CA ASN A 90 8.84 -0.11 9.94
C ASN A 90 10.24 -0.71 10.18
N PRO A 91 11.17 -0.02 10.87
CA PRO A 91 11.11 1.38 11.33
C PRO A 91 11.23 2.38 10.17
N THR A 92 11.26 3.68 10.46
CA THR A 92 11.39 4.77 9.47
C THR A 92 12.59 4.60 8.53
N SER A 93 13.68 3.98 9.01
CA SER A 93 14.87 3.65 8.19
C SER A 93 14.63 2.58 7.11
N ARG A 94 13.47 1.91 7.13
CA ARG A 94 13.08 0.88 6.17
C ARG A 94 11.87 1.26 5.32
N VAL A 95 11.45 2.53 5.41
CA VAL A 95 10.31 3.03 4.64
C VAL A 95 10.62 3.01 3.14
N GLU A 96 9.66 2.61 2.32
CA GLU A 96 9.83 2.49 0.86
C GLU A 96 10.10 3.81 0.16
N ALA A 97 9.52 4.91 0.66
CA ALA A 97 9.84 6.29 0.31
C ALA A 97 9.45 7.22 1.45
N THR A 98 10.13 8.35 1.60
CA THR A 98 9.77 9.32 2.62
C THR A 98 8.52 10.12 2.21
N PRO A 99 7.68 10.55 3.15
CA PRO A 99 6.57 11.44 2.84
C PRO A 99 7.01 12.73 2.12
N GLN A 100 8.16 13.26 2.49
CA GLN A 100 8.74 14.44 1.85
C GLN A 100 8.95 14.23 0.35
N ASP A 101 9.53 13.09 -0.03
CA ASP A 101 9.79 12.75 -1.42
C ASP A 101 8.48 12.53 -2.18
N ILE A 102 7.55 11.76 -1.61
CA ILE A 102 6.26 11.47 -2.25
C ILE A 102 5.48 12.77 -2.51
N ILE A 103 5.41 13.68 -1.54
CA ILE A 103 4.74 14.97 -1.69
C ILE A 103 5.43 15.80 -2.78
N ALA A 104 6.76 15.84 -2.81
CA ALA A 104 7.50 16.57 -3.83
C ALA A 104 7.30 15.99 -5.23
N TRP A 105 7.40 14.67 -5.40
CA TRP A 105 7.26 13.98 -6.68
C TRP A 105 5.85 14.03 -7.27
N THR A 106 4.83 14.21 -6.41
CA THR A 106 3.43 14.36 -6.81
C THR A 106 2.92 15.79 -6.75
N GLU A 107 3.83 16.77 -6.61
CA GLU A 107 3.49 18.20 -6.57
C GLU A 107 2.44 18.55 -5.49
N GLY A 108 2.46 17.84 -4.37
CA GLY A 108 1.53 18.02 -3.25
C GLY A 108 0.16 17.36 -3.43
N ASN A 109 -0.02 16.51 -4.44
CA ASN A 109 -1.33 15.92 -4.73
C ASN A 109 -1.56 14.57 -4.04
N ALA A 110 -0.50 13.82 -3.66
CA ALA A 110 -0.67 12.52 -3.04
C ALA A 110 -1.32 12.59 -1.65
N LEU A 111 -2.12 11.59 -1.35
CA LEU A 111 -2.49 11.23 0.01
C LEU A 111 -1.47 10.24 0.55
N VAL A 112 -0.82 10.57 1.67
CA VAL A 112 0.27 9.77 2.23
C VAL A 112 -0.10 9.27 3.62
N ALA A 113 0.07 7.96 3.84
CA ALA A 113 0.01 7.36 5.17
C ALA A 113 1.22 6.44 5.37
N THR A 114 1.79 6.43 6.57
CA THR A 114 3.03 5.68 6.88
C THR A 114 2.84 4.74 8.06
N GLY A 115 3.62 3.67 8.13
CA GLY A 115 3.56 2.71 9.23
C GLY A 115 4.13 3.26 10.55
N SER A 116 5.18 4.08 10.47
CA SER A 116 5.76 4.82 11.60
C SER A 116 5.31 6.28 11.58
N PRO A 117 5.29 6.99 12.71
CA PRO A 117 4.92 8.40 12.72
C PRO A 117 5.96 9.26 11.99
N PHE A 118 5.48 10.23 11.22
CA PHE A 118 6.27 11.27 10.57
C PHE A 118 5.72 12.65 10.93
N ASN A 119 6.60 13.63 10.99
CA ASN A 119 6.19 15.02 11.11
C ASN A 119 5.44 15.47 9.85
N PRO A 120 4.54 16.47 9.96
CA PRO A 120 3.94 17.09 8.78
C PRO A 120 5.02 17.57 7.80
N VAL A 121 4.77 17.40 6.52
CA VAL A 121 5.66 17.86 5.44
C VAL A 121 5.29 19.30 5.07
N VAL A 122 6.29 20.17 4.99
CA VAL A 122 6.13 21.52 4.44
C VAL A 122 6.64 21.52 3.00
N TRP A 123 5.77 21.84 2.05
CA TRP A 123 6.11 21.93 0.64
C TRP A 123 5.37 23.08 -0.04
N LYS A 124 6.10 23.99 -0.69
CA LYS A 124 5.56 25.23 -1.31
C LYS A 124 4.62 26.00 -0.37
N ASP A 125 5.09 26.31 0.84
CA ASP A 125 4.36 27.07 1.88
C ASP A 125 3.05 26.43 2.37
N LYS A 126 2.80 25.16 2.02
CA LYS A 126 1.66 24.39 2.48
C LYS A 126 2.11 23.26 3.40
N ILE A 127 1.33 23.03 4.45
CA ILE A 127 1.55 21.94 5.42
C ILE A 127 0.70 20.73 5.02
N TYR A 128 1.35 19.58 4.89
CA TYR A 128 0.73 18.30 4.58
C TYR A 128 0.79 17.40 5.81
N PRO A 129 -0.31 17.15 6.50
CA PRO A 129 -0.33 16.18 7.59
C PRO A 129 -0.10 14.78 7.04
N ILE A 130 0.70 13.97 7.74
CA ILE A 130 0.97 12.59 7.37
C ILE A 130 0.20 11.67 8.32
N ALA A 131 -0.72 10.90 7.76
CA ALA A 131 -1.47 9.93 8.53
C ALA A 131 -0.58 8.74 8.94
N GLN A 132 -0.80 8.20 10.13
CA GLN A 132 -0.19 6.94 10.53
C GLN A 132 -1.18 5.78 10.33
N CYS A 133 -0.75 4.75 9.60
CA CYS A 133 -1.47 3.51 9.41
C CYS A 133 -0.71 2.39 10.13
N ASN A 134 -1.11 2.09 11.35
CA ASN A 134 -0.45 1.09 12.19
C ASN A 134 -1.48 0.21 12.89
N ASN A 135 -1.18 -1.08 13.02
CA ASN A 135 -2.04 -2.06 13.70
C ASN A 135 -2.34 -1.70 15.15
N ALA A 136 -1.50 -0.89 15.79
CA ALA A 136 -1.70 -0.40 17.16
C ALA A 136 -3.02 0.35 17.35
N PHE A 137 -3.59 0.91 16.30
CA PHE A 137 -4.88 1.62 16.39
C PHE A 137 -6.08 0.70 16.38
N ILE A 138 -5.99 -0.48 15.78
CA ILE A 138 -7.13 -1.39 15.61
C ILE A 138 -7.02 -2.65 16.47
N PHE A 139 -5.80 -3.13 16.71
CA PHE A 139 -5.56 -4.39 17.39
C PHE A 139 -6.16 -4.47 18.80
N PRO A 140 -6.06 -3.44 19.67
CA PRO A 140 -6.64 -3.51 21.02
C PRO A 140 -8.17 -3.68 20.99
N GLY A 141 -8.85 -2.99 20.07
CA GLY A 141 -10.29 -3.08 19.91
C GLY A 141 -10.74 -4.47 19.43
N ILE A 142 -10.04 -5.05 18.45
CA ILE A 142 -10.29 -6.42 17.99
C ILE A 142 -10.06 -7.42 19.12
N GLY A 143 -8.95 -7.30 19.87
CA GLY A 143 -8.64 -8.20 20.98
C GLY A 143 -9.70 -8.15 22.07
N LEU A 144 -10.13 -6.96 22.47
CA LEU A 144 -11.20 -6.79 23.44
C LEU A 144 -12.53 -7.36 22.93
N GLY A 145 -12.87 -7.14 21.66
CA GLY A 145 -14.07 -7.68 21.03
C GLY A 145 -14.12 -9.22 21.03
N VAL A 146 -12.98 -9.87 20.75
CA VAL A 146 -12.85 -11.33 20.82
C VAL A 146 -13.09 -11.83 22.24
N ILE A 147 -12.45 -11.21 23.22
CA ILE A 147 -12.59 -11.60 24.64
C ILE A 147 -14.04 -11.41 25.11
N ALA A 148 -14.64 -10.25 24.83
CA ALA A 148 -16.00 -9.92 25.28
C ALA A 148 -17.07 -10.81 24.64
N SER A 149 -16.89 -11.22 23.38
CA SER A 149 -17.83 -12.08 22.65
C SER A 149 -17.60 -13.57 22.88
N GLY A 150 -16.48 -13.98 23.44
CA GLY A 150 -16.07 -15.39 23.52
C GLY A 150 -15.82 -16.03 22.15
N ALA A 151 -15.50 -15.24 21.14
CA ALA A 151 -15.29 -15.72 19.78
C ALA A 151 -14.09 -16.69 19.70
N SER A 152 -14.28 -17.82 19.02
CA SER A 152 -13.22 -18.83 18.83
C SER A 152 -12.25 -18.48 17.69
N ARG A 153 -12.58 -17.49 16.86
CA ARG A 153 -11.75 -17.01 15.73
C ARG A 153 -12.09 -15.57 15.38
N ILE A 154 -11.16 -14.89 14.75
CA ILE A 154 -11.41 -13.57 14.13
C ILE A 154 -11.95 -13.80 12.72
N THR A 155 -13.10 -13.22 12.40
CA THR A 155 -13.73 -13.31 11.07
C THR A 155 -13.43 -12.07 10.24
N ASP A 156 -13.65 -12.17 8.92
CA ASP A 156 -13.51 -11.02 8.01
C ASP A 156 -14.51 -9.91 8.37
N GLU A 157 -15.71 -10.25 8.85
CA GLU A 157 -16.71 -9.30 9.30
C GLU A 157 -16.26 -8.52 10.54
N MET A 158 -15.60 -9.18 11.49
CA MET A 158 -15.03 -8.51 12.68
C MET A 158 -13.94 -7.50 12.27
N LEU A 159 -13.05 -7.89 11.33
CA LEU A 159 -12.02 -7.00 10.80
C LEU A 159 -12.63 -5.81 10.05
N MET A 160 -13.65 -6.07 9.24
CA MET A 160 -14.34 -5.03 8.47
C MET A 160 -15.04 -4.05 9.41
N SER A 161 -15.84 -4.53 10.37
CA SER A 161 -16.53 -3.68 11.36
C SER A 161 -15.55 -2.81 12.15
N ALA A 162 -14.42 -3.38 12.59
CA ALA A 162 -13.39 -2.63 13.29
C ALA A 162 -12.76 -1.54 12.40
N SER A 163 -12.52 -1.85 11.13
CA SER A 163 -11.94 -0.91 10.16
C SER A 163 -12.90 0.23 9.82
N GLU A 164 -14.18 -0.06 9.62
CA GLU A 164 -15.22 0.93 9.37
C GLU A 164 -15.42 1.86 10.57
N THR A 165 -15.42 1.29 11.78
CA THR A 165 -15.53 2.07 13.02
C THR A 165 -14.32 2.99 13.18
N LEU A 166 -13.10 2.48 12.96
CA LEU A 166 -11.88 3.29 13.05
C LEU A 166 -11.90 4.44 12.02
N ALA A 167 -12.37 4.18 10.81
CA ALA A 167 -12.46 5.20 9.77
C ALA A 167 -13.37 6.37 10.14
N GLN A 168 -14.45 6.14 10.89
CA GLN A 168 -15.37 7.18 11.37
C GLN A 168 -14.73 8.15 12.36
N TYR A 169 -13.66 7.73 13.06
CA TYR A 169 -12.88 8.58 13.97
C TYR A 169 -11.71 9.29 13.29
N SER A 170 -11.59 9.17 11.98
CA SER A 170 -10.55 9.90 11.24
C SER A 170 -10.80 11.40 11.28
N PRO A 171 -9.79 12.24 11.58
CA PRO A 171 -9.93 13.71 11.54
C PRO A 171 -10.34 14.26 10.18
N LEU A 172 -10.29 13.46 9.12
CA LEU A 172 -10.73 13.85 7.77
C LEU A 172 -12.24 13.66 7.56
N VAL A 173 -12.94 13.02 8.50
CA VAL A 173 -14.40 12.77 8.46
C VAL A 173 -15.14 13.65 9.47
N LEU A 174 -14.42 14.15 10.48
CA LEU A 174 -14.90 15.10 11.47
C LEU A 174 -14.58 16.52 11.04
#